data_6fe68e45c145c9771cf42c2c2dd61bfa
#
_entry.id   6fe68e45c145c9771cf42c2c2dd61bfa
#
_cell.length_a   1.000
_cell.length_b   1.000
_cell.length_c   1.000
_cell.angle_alpha   90.00
_cell.angle_beta   90.00
_cell.angle_gamma   90.00
#
_symmetry.space_group_name_H-M   'P 1'
#
loop_
_entity.id
_entity.type
_entity.pdbx_description
1 polymer ?
#
loop_
_entity_poly.entity_id
_entity_poly.type
_entity_poly.pdbx_seq_one_letter_code
_entity_poly.pdbx_strand_id
1 'polypeptide(L)'
;MIMTALLCACGTSEARQSSGEQTTEAAENATARADTPTEPVTQDTTGGEVIHDPAFGDFGRLLFPVDRYISEDMTLADISSSDVYVWYSNIDADKTVEIVNDLKTRAENGEQVFYNIYSDDEIEEDASRADTGLFFFKGDPGAKFAIMNAGGGFMYVGAMHDSFPHALEVSKKGYNAFALIYRPDYAYEDLAQAIAYIYDHAEELQVDKEGYSLWGGSAGARMAAELGNASYGPAYYGRPDIPQAAAVIMQYTGYSDASPQDAPTYACVGTNDGIASWRTVQRRLETLEGYGIPTEFHVYNGLRHGFGLGTGTVAEGWINDAVAFWKAQM
;
A
#
# COMPACT_ATOMS: atom_id res chain seq x y z
N MET A 1 -58.23 -6.81 42.66
CA MET A 1 -59.28 -6.09 43.43
C MET A 1 -59.07 -4.62 43.09
N ILE A 2 -60.10 -4.09 42.43
CA ILE A 2 -60.47 -2.69 42.19
C ILE A 2 -59.56 -1.97 41.18
N MET A 3 -59.84 -1.86 39.86
CA MET A 3 -60.96 -1.22 39.12
C MET A 3 -61.15 0.26 39.48
N THR A 4 -60.96 1.17 38.54
CA THR A 4 -61.93 2.10 37.94
C THR A 4 -61.21 3.20 37.24
N ALA A 5 -61.35 3.39 36.02
CA ALA A 5 -62.27 3.94 35.01
C ALA A 5 -61.92 5.41 34.64
N LEU A 6 -61.68 5.60 33.43
CA LEU A 6 -62.32 6.39 32.32
C LEU A 6 -62.82 7.79 32.70
N LEU A 7 -62.35 8.78 31.90
CA LEU A 7 -63.26 9.76 31.27
C LEU A 7 -62.59 10.48 30.09
N CYS A 8 -63.32 10.43 28.99
CA CYS A 8 -63.10 11.20 27.74
C CYS A 8 -63.49 12.68 27.93
N ALA A 9 -62.79 13.56 27.17
CA ALA A 9 -63.40 14.78 26.69
C ALA A 9 -62.83 15.14 25.30
N CYS A 10 -63.76 15.16 24.35
CA CYS A 10 -63.58 15.73 23.01
C CYS A 10 -63.53 17.26 23.07
N GLY A 11 -62.69 17.87 22.24
CA GLY A 11 -62.75 19.27 21.93
C GLY A 11 -62.18 19.49 20.52
N THR A 12 -63.11 19.73 19.61
CA THR A 12 -62.87 20.14 18.21
C THR A 12 -62.49 21.61 18.15
N SER A 13 -61.54 22.03 17.36
CA SER A 13 -61.67 23.02 16.28
C SER A 13 -60.37 23.59 15.75
N GLU A 14 -60.33 23.62 14.50
CA GLU A 14 -59.91 24.64 13.50
C GLU A 14 -58.46 24.63 13.00
N ALA A 15 -58.46 24.37 11.73
CA ALA A 15 -57.34 24.59 10.80
C ALA A 15 -56.90 26.05 10.77
N ARG A 16 -55.59 26.24 10.75
CA ARG A 16 -54.99 27.43 10.18
C ARG A 16 -53.80 27.00 9.34
N GLN A 17 -53.98 27.06 7.99
CA GLN A 17 -52.91 27.12 7.02
C GLN A 17 -52.05 28.37 7.27
N SER A 18 -50.75 28.19 7.35
CA SER A 18 -49.77 29.18 7.01
C SER A 18 -48.66 28.51 6.19
N SER A 19 -48.77 28.75 4.90
CA SER A 19 -47.67 28.59 3.93
C SER A 19 -46.46 29.39 4.42
N GLY A 20 -45.30 28.74 4.45
CA GLY A 20 -44.01 29.35 4.72
C GLY A 20 -42.93 28.48 4.09
N GLU A 21 -42.51 28.92 2.92
CA GLU A 21 -41.30 28.47 2.22
C GLU A 21 -40.11 28.38 3.17
N GLN A 22 -39.59 27.20 3.35
CA GLN A 22 -38.20 26.96 3.79
C GLN A 22 -37.86 25.50 3.48
N THR A 23 -37.41 25.23 2.29
CA THR A 23 -36.57 24.05 1.96
C THR A 23 -36.11 24.14 0.51
N THR A 24 -35.09 24.89 0.21
CA THR A 24 -34.30 24.71 -1.04
C THR A 24 -32.92 25.38 -0.93
N GLU A 25 -32.21 25.16 0.19
CA GLU A 25 -30.81 25.58 0.27
C GLU A 25 -29.82 24.46 0.65
N ALA A 26 -30.32 23.23 0.88
CA ALA A 26 -29.46 22.10 1.25
C ALA A 26 -29.20 21.12 0.09
N ALA A 27 -29.74 21.37 -1.11
CA ALA A 27 -29.61 20.47 -2.25
C ALA A 27 -28.75 21.05 -3.41
N GLU A 28 -28.27 22.29 -3.30
CA GLU A 28 -27.46 22.91 -4.36
C GLU A 28 -25.94 22.91 -4.10
N ASN A 29 -25.48 22.41 -2.95
CA ASN A 29 -24.04 22.31 -2.66
C ASN A 29 -23.39 20.94 -2.95
N ALA A 30 -24.13 20.02 -3.57
CA ALA A 30 -23.63 18.68 -3.93
C ALA A 30 -23.30 18.50 -5.42
N THR A 31 -23.39 19.55 -6.24
CA THR A 31 -23.20 19.43 -7.70
C THR A 31 -22.24 20.46 -8.30
N ALA A 32 -21.25 20.92 -7.52
CA ALA A 32 -20.19 21.78 -8.06
C ALA A 32 -18.80 21.23 -7.66
N ARG A 33 -18.55 19.93 -7.98
CA ARG A 33 -17.22 19.33 -8.00
C ARG A 33 -17.06 18.60 -9.32
N ALA A 34 -16.97 19.34 -10.41
CA ALA A 34 -16.47 18.82 -11.68
C ALA A 34 -16.05 20.01 -12.56
N ASP A 35 -14.96 19.82 -13.26
CA ASP A 35 -14.55 20.46 -14.50
C ASP A 35 -13.47 21.54 -14.43
N THR A 36 -12.39 21.30 -13.68
CA THR A 36 -11.08 21.70 -14.19
C THR A 36 -10.08 20.65 -13.74
N PRO A 37 -9.52 19.81 -14.64
CA PRO A 37 -8.37 19.00 -14.29
C PRO A 37 -7.31 19.94 -13.72
N THR A 38 -6.85 19.64 -12.51
CA THR A 38 -5.79 20.45 -11.92
C THR A 38 -4.50 20.22 -12.69
N GLU A 39 -3.62 21.22 -12.76
CA GLU A 39 -2.35 21.08 -13.49
C GLU A 39 -1.58 19.84 -13.00
N PRO A 40 -0.95 19.07 -13.91
CA PRO A 40 -0.10 17.96 -13.51
C PRO A 40 1.05 18.44 -12.62
N VAL A 41 1.42 17.62 -11.63
CA VAL A 41 2.62 17.92 -10.83
C VAL A 41 3.87 17.76 -11.67
N THR A 42 4.92 18.51 -11.29
CA THR A 42 6.25 18.46 -11.89
C THR A 42 7.28 18.26 -10.79
N GLN A 43 8.54 18.15 -11.14
CA GLN A 43 9.62 18.11 -10.15
C GLN A 43 9.70 19.38 -9.28
N ASP A 44 9.22 20.53 -9.78
CA ASP A 44 9.19 21.80 -9.08
C ASP A 44 7.95 21.98 -8.18
N THR A 45 6.96 21.07 -8.26
CA THR A 45 5.80 21.06 -7.36
C THR A 45 6.26 20.73 -5.94
N THR A 46 5.75 21.47 -4.96
CA THR A 46 6.15 21.30 -3.57
C THR A 46 5.43 20.11 -2.91
N GLY A 47 6.05 19.54 -1.87
CA GLY A 47 5.41 18.48 -1.06
C GLY A 47 4.09 18.97 -0.46
N GLY A 48 4.01 20.22 -0.01
CA GLY A 48 2.79 20.83 0.51
C GLY A 48 1.67 20.89 -0.53
N GLU A 49 1.97 21.27 -1.77
CA GLU A 49 1.00 21.25 -2.87
C GLU A 49 0.47 19.83 -3.14
N VAL A 50 1.30 18.81 -3.01
CA VAL A 50 0.90 17.42 -3.22
C VAL A 50 0.05 16.90 -2.06
N ILE A 51 0.52 17.04 -0.81
CA ILE A 51 -0.19 16.46 0.35
C ILE A 51 -1.52 17.14 0.65
N HIS A 52 -1.69 18.40 0.22
CA HIS A 52 -2.92 19.18 0.38
C HIS A 52 -3.77 19.24 -0.91
N ASP A 53 -3.38 18.52 -1.95
CA ASP A 53 -4.17 18.46 -3.18
C ASP A 53 -5.56 17.86 -2.90
N PRO A 54 -6.65 18.53 -3.31
CA PRO A 54 -8.01 18.05 -3.07
C PRO A 54 -8.30 16.64 -3.60
N ALA A 55 -7.55 16.18 -4.61
CA ALA A 55 -7.68 14.82 -5.15
C ALA A 55 -7.32 13.74 -4.12
N PHE A 56 -6.42 14.05 -3.19
CA PHE A 56 -5.95 13.10 -2.19
C PHE A 56 -6.69 13.19 -0.85
N GLY A 57 -7.41 14.29 -0.57
CA GLY A 57 -8.09 14.45 0.71
C GLY A 57 -7.16 14.21 1.90
N ASP A 58 -7.64 13.49 2.92
CA ASP A 58 -6.88 13.27 4.17
C ASP A 58 -5.71 12.28 4.02
N PHE A 59 -5.69 11.46 2.95
CA PHE A 59 -4.61 10.48 2.74
C PHE A 59 -3.40 11.05 1.99
N GLY A 60 -3.46 12.27 1.46
CA GLY A 60 -2.32 12.91 0.80
C GLY A 60 -1.05 12.95 1.65
N ARG A 61 -1.19 13.12 2.95
CA ARG A 61 -0.08 13.08 3.91
C ARG A 61 0.66 11.74 3.95
N LEU A 62 0.02 10.64 3.53
CA LEU A 62 0.60 9.29 3.53
C LEU A 62 1.43 8.99 2.26
N LEU A 63 1.45 9.88 1.29
CA LEU A 63 2.31 9.75 0.10
C LEU A 63 3.80 9.83 0.45
N PHE A 64 4.14 10.52 1.54
CA PHE A 64 5.51 10.68 2.03
C PHE A 64 5.64 10.12 3.45
N PRO A 65 6.87 9.81 3.93
CA PRO A 65 7.08 9.25 5.25
C PRO A 65 6.56 10.15 6.38
N VAL A 66 5.51 9.71 7.09
CA VAL A 66 4.89 10.47 8.19
C VAL A 66 5.79 10.61 9.42
N ASP A 67 6.73 9.66 9.62
CA ASP A 67 7.68 9.64 10.73
C ASP A 67 8.96 10.46 10.45
N ARG A 68 9.00 11.18 9.33
CA ARG A 68 10.13 12.00 8.92
C ARG A 68 9.68 13.39 8.56
N TYR A 69 10.45 14.36 9.03
CA TYR A 69 10.18 15.74 8.68
C TYR A 69 10.53 16.00 7.21
N ILE A 70 9.51 16.36 6.45
CA ILE A 70 9.62 16.93 5.11
C ILE A 70 9.02 18.31 5.18
N SER A 71 9.79 19.34 4.82
CA SER A 71 9.26 20.70 4.73
C SER A 71 8.29 20.80 3.57
N GLU A 72 7.12 21.38 3.79
CA GLU A 72 6.11 21.55 2.75
C GLU A 72 6.59 22.41 1.56
N ASP A 73 7.61 23.24 1.76
CA ASP A 73 8.23 24.04 0.68
C ASP A 73 9.25 23.28 -0.14
N MET A 74 9.65 22.06 0.26
CA MET A 74 10.55 21.24 -0.55
C MET A 74 9.85 20.78 -1.82
N THR A 75 10.52 20.94 -2.97
CA THR A 75 10.02 20.41 -4.24
C THR A 75 10.11 18.88 -4.27
N LEU A 76 9.40 18.21 -5.18
CA LEU A 76 9.52 16.77 -5.36
C LEU A 76 10.96 16.36 -5.70
N ALA A 77 11.70 17.20 -6.43
CA ALA A 77 13.12 16.99 -6.69
C ALA A 77 13.97 17.07 -5.42
N ASP A 78 13.70 18.09 -4.56
CA ASP A 78 14.39 18.25 -3.28
C ASP A 78 14.10 17.08 -2.32
N ILE A 79 12.83 16.67 -2.20
CA ILE A 79 12.41 15.53 -1.38
C ILE A 79 13.15 14.27 -1.85
N SER A 80 13.18 14.02 -3.16
CA SER A 80 13.83 12.84 -3.75
C SER A 80 15.34 12.78 -3.50
N SER A 81 15.98 13.93 -3.30
CA SER A 81 17.41 14.02 -3.02
C SER A 81 17.77 14.26 -1.55
N SER A 82 16.77 14.27 -0.67
CA SER A 82 16.94 14.61 0.75
C SER A 82 17.47 13.45 1.59
N ASP A 83 18.00 13.77 2.79
CA ASP A 83 18.46 12.79 3.78
C ASP A 83 17.31 11.90 4.33
N VAL A 84 16.05 12.21 4.05
CA VAL A 84 14.91 11.32 4.36
C VAL A 84 15.11 9.95 3.74
N TYR A 85 15.69 9.92 2.53
CA TYR A 85 15.91 8.69 1.77
C TYR A 85 17.37 8.21 1.77
N VAL A 86 18.13 8.51 2.82
CA VAL A 86 19.58 8.20 2.92
C VAL A 86 19.92 6.71 2.70
N TRP A 87 18.97 5.81 2.95
CA TRP A 87 19.17 4.37 2.73
C TRP A 87 18.88 3.91 1.31
N TYR A 88 18.36 4.79 0.45
CA TYR A 88 18.08 4.46 -0.93
C TYR A 88 19.18 4.94 -1.86
N SER A 89 19.42 4.16 -2.88
CA SER A 89 20.26 4.54 -4.03
C SER A 89 19.40 4.54 -5.28
N ASN A 90 19.82 5.23 -6.31
CA ASN A 90 19.13 5.25 -7.59
C ASN A 90 17.68 5.78 -7.51
N ILE A 91 17.46 6.83 -6.71
CA ILE A 91 16.18 7.52 -6.64
C ILE A 91 15.91 8.26 -7.95
N ASP A 92 14.69 8.13 -8.46
CA ASP A 92 14.24 8.73 -9.70
C ASP A 92 13.08 9.72 -9.41
N ALA A 93 13.39 11.02 -9.48
CA ALA A 93 12.42 12.09 -9.25
C ALA A 93 11.31 12.12 -10.33
N ASP A 94 11.64 11.74 -11.58
CA ASP A 94 10.64 11.63 -12.65
C ASP A 94 9.64 10.51 -12.34
N LYS A 95 10.10 9.41 -11.74
CA LYS A 95 9.22 8.35 -11.29
C LYS A 95 8.30 8.81 -10.15
N THR A 96 8.80 9.64 -9.23
CA THR A 96 7.97 10.26 -8.19
C THR A 96 6.84 11.09 -8.82
N VAL A 97 7.18 11.94 -9.80
CA VAL A 97 6.20 12.74 -10.56
C VAL A 97 5.19 11.85 -11.28
N GLU A 98 5.65 10.80 -11.95
CA GLU A 98 4.78 9.84 -12.64
C GLU A 98 3.77 9.20 -11.69
N ILE A 99 4.21 8.75 -10.50
CA ILE A 99 3.36 8.11 -9.49
C ILE A 99 2.31 9.08 -8.97
N VAL A 100 2.71 10.29 -8.58
CA VAL A 100 1.79 11.29 -8.06
C VAL A 100 0.75 11.66 -9.11
N ASN A 101 1.15 11.86 -10.38
CA ASN A 101 0.22 12.16 -11.46
C ASN A 101 -0.72 10.99 -11.79
N ASP A 102 -0.27 9.73 -11.74
CA ASP A 102 -1.12 8.55 -11.92
C ASP A 102 -2.22 8.53 -10.86
N LEU A 103 -1.82 8.58 -9.57
CA LEU A 103 -2.77 8.55 -8.46
C LEU A 103 -3.74 9.74 -8.50
N LYS A 104 -3.23 10.95 -8.77
CA LYS A 104 -4.03 12.17 -8.87
C LYS A 104 -5.06 12.08 -9.99
N THR A 105 -4.63 11.71 -11.20
CA THR A 105 -5.53 11.59 -12.36
C THR A 105 -6.63 10.58 -12.10
N ARG A 106 -6.33 9.46 -11.47
CA ARG A 106 -7.32 8.44 -11.13
C ARG A 106 -8.29 8.92 -10.06
N ALA A 107 -7.79 9.60 -9.03
CA ALA A 107 -8.64 10.18 -7.97
C ALA A 107 -9.57 11.28 -8.53
N GLU A 108 -9.07 12.16 -9.40
CA GLU A 108 -9.87 13.18 -10.10
C GLU A 108 -10.95 12.57 -10.99
N ASN A 109 -10.68 11.38 -11.57
CA ASN A 109 -11.68 10.62 -12.35
C ASN A 109 -12.68 9.86 -11.46
N GLY A 110 -12.61 10.02 -10.14
CA GLY A 110 -13.53 9.40 -9.17
C GLY A 110 -13.17 7.95 -8.82
N GLU A 111 -11.95 7.49 -9.16
CA GLU A 111 -11.47 6.20 -8.70
C GLU A 111 -11.02 6.30 -7.23
N GLN A 112 -11.37 5.29 -6.44
CA GLN A 112 -10.81 5.16 -5.09
C GLN A 112 -9.40 4.58 -5.21
N VAL A 113 -8.40 5.41 -4.88
CA VAL A 113 -6.97 5.05 -4.95
C VAL A 113 -6.37 4.71 -3.60
N PHE A 114 -7.09 4.96 -2.51
CA PHE A 114 -6.66 4.67 -1.15
C PHE A 114 -7.78 4.02 -0.34
N TYR A 115 -7.40 3.07 0.52
CA TYR A 115 -8.31 2.32 1.37
C TYR A 115 -7.77 2.27 2.81
N ASN A 116 -8.56 2.73 3.77
CA ASN A 116 -8.31 2.45 5.18
C ASN A 116 -8.48 0.94 5.41
N ILE A 117 -7.53 0.31 6.07
CA ILE A 117 -7.60 -1.13 6.39
C ILE A 117 -8.22 -1.40 7.77
N TYR A 118 -8.39 -0.37 8.56
CA TYR A 118 -9.11 -0.38 9.83
C TYR A 118 -10.43 0.39 9.70
N SER A 119 -11.44 -0.04 10.43
CA SER A 119 -12.74 0.63 10.51
C SER A 119 -12.66 1.94 11.29
N ASP A 120 -13.68 2.79 11.13
CA ASP A 120 -13.78 4.06 11.87
C ASP A 120 -13.79 3.82 13.40
N ASP A 121 -14.48 2.77 13.87
CA ASP A 121 -14.52 2.40 15.28
C ASP A 121 -13.12 2.01 15.79
N GLU A 122 -12.35 1.24 15.01
CA GLU A 122 -10.97 0.86 15.37
C GLU A 122 -10.01 2.05 15.36
N ILE A 123 -10.21 3.02 14.44
CA ILE A 123 -9.45 4.27 14.42
C ILE A 123 -9.82 5.17 15.60
N GLU A 124 -11.09 5.18 16.01
CA GLU A 124 -11.52 5.92 17.22
C GLU A 124 -10.90 5.34 18.50
N GLU A 125 -10.72 4.00 18.56
CA GLU A 125 -10.03 3.33 19.65
C GLU A 125 -8.53 3.59 19.69
N ASP A 126 -7.88 3.67 18.53
CA ASP A 126 -6.45 3.92 18.34
C ASP A 126 -6.21 4.79 17.12
N ALA A 127 -6.08 6.10 17.36
CA ALA A 127 -5.92 7.10 16.30
C ALA A 127 -4.68 6.85 15.40
N SER A 128 -3.67 6.09 15.87
CA SER A 128 -2.51 5.74 15.04
C SER A 128 -2.89 4.83 13.86
N ARG A 129 -4.04 4.15 13.92
CA ARG A 129 -4.55 3.34 12.81
C ARG A 129 -4.98 4.17 11.58
N ALA A 130 -5.10 5.49 11.73
CA ALA A 130 -5.27 6.39 10.60
C ALA A 130 -3.96 6.63 9.82
N ASP A 131 -2.81 6.21 10.35
CA ASP A 131 -1.48 6.37 9.72
C ASP A 131 -1.09 5.15 8.87
N THR A 132 -2.04 4.26 8.57
CA THR A 132 -1.85 3.07 7.74
C THR A 132 -2.96 2.94 6.71
N GLY A 133 -2.69 2.21 5.61
CA GLY A 133 -3.67 1.93 4.57
C GLY A 133 -3.03 1.47 3.28
N LEU A 134 -3.85 1.19 2.30
CA LEU A 134 -3.47 0.63 1.02
C LEU A 134 -3.67 1.65 -0.11
N PHE A 135 -2.60 2.01 -0.80
CA PHE A 135 -2.71 2.63 -2.11
C PHE A 135 -2.91 1.54 -3.17
N PHE A 136 -3.92 1.70 -4.00
CA PHE A 136 -4.30 0.72 -5.02
C PHE A 136 -3.90 1.18 -6.43
N PHE A 137 -2.99 0.45 -7.02
CA PHE A 137 -2.58 0.55 -8.42
C PHE A 137 -3.31 -0.54 -9.20
N LYS A 138 -4.42 -0.17 -9.81
CA LYS A 138 -5.36 -1.10 -10.43
C LYS A 138 -4.78 -1.67 -11.73
N GLY A 139 -4.86 -3.00 -11.86
CA GLY A 139 -4.59 -3.74 -13.08
C GLY A 139 -5.89 -4.12 -13.81
N ASP A 140 -5.89 -5.29 -14.45
CA ASP A 140 -7.08 -5.82 -15.12
C ASP A 140 -8.11 -6.31 -14.09
N PRO A 141 -9.41 -6.06 -14.30
CA PRO A 141 -10.45 -6.57 -13.41
C PRO A 141 -10.39 -8.10 -13.26
N GLY A 142 -10.42 -8.58 -12.03
CA GLY A 142 -10.33 -10.01 -11.72
C GLY A 142 -8.92 -10.60 -11.85
N ALA A 143 -7.89 -9.78 -12.09
CA ALA A 143 -6.52 -10.25 -12.03
C ALA A 143 -6.07 -10.49 -10.59
N LYS A 144 -5.06 -11.34 -10.43
CA LYS A 144 -4.41 -11.61 -9.13
C LYS A 144 -3.77 -10.35 -8.57
N PHE A 145 -3.52 -10.34 -7.26
CA PHE A 145 -2.95 -9.18 -6.61
C PHE A 145 -1.58 -9.42 -5.97
N ALA A 146 -0.85 -8.33 -5.84
CA ALA A 146 0.42 -8.25 -5.12
C ALA A 146 0.35 -7.15 -4.06
N ILE A 147 0.98 -7.35 -2.90
CA ILE A 147 1.13 -6.31 -1.87
C ILE A 147 2.59 -5.92 -1.79
N MET A 148 2.87 -4.64 -2.01
CA MET A 148 4.20 -4.04 -1.98
C MET A 148 4.45 -3.39 -0.62
N ASN A 149 5.55 -3.78 0.04
CA ASN A 149 5.96 -3.30 1.34
C ASN A 149 7.29 -2.57 1.20
N ALA A 150 7.30 -1.27 1.45
CA ALA A 150 8.52 -0.48 1.35
C ALA A 150 9.50 -0.77 2.50
N GLY A 151 10.77 -0.53 2.25
CA GLY A 151 11.78 -0.45 3.29
C GLY A 151 11.69 0.83 4.10
N GLY A 152 12.71 1.06 4.92
CA GLY A 152 12.82 2.20 5.85
C GLY A 152 13.27 1.76 7.24
N GLY A 153 13.75 0.51 7.38
CA GLY A 153 14.35 -0.03 8.60
C GLY A 153 13.41 -0.10 9.80
N PHE A 154 12.10 -0.15 9.58
CA PHE A 154 11.06 0.01 10.61
C PHE A 154 11.17 1.34 11.38
N MET A 155 11.71 2.37 10.74
CA MET A 155 11.77 3.73 11.28
C MET A 155 10.91 4.71 10.48
N TYR A 156 10.55 4.34 9.27
CA TYR A 156 9.64 5.04 8.39
C TYR A 156 9.28 4.15 7.20
N VAL A 157 8.34 4.56 6.37
CA VAL A 157 7.92 3.84 5.17
C VAL A 157 8.37 4.61 3.93
N GLY A 158 9.34 4.08 3.20
CA GLY A 158 9.89 4.71 1.99
C GLY A 158 9.06 4.44 0.74
N ALA A 159 7.73 4.55 0.81
CA ALA A 159 6.80 4.08 -0.21
C ALA A 159 7.08 4.66 -1.59
N MET A 160 7.37 5.95 -1.67
CA MET A 160 7.57 6.68 -2.93
C MET A 160 8.74 6.12 -3.78
N HIS A 161 9.70 5.43 -3.15
CA HIS A 161 10.87 4.87 -3.84
C HIS A 161 10.93 3.34 -3.81
N ASP A 162 10.17 2.68 -2.95
CA ASP A 162 10.36 1.26 -2.67
C ASP A 162 9.09 0.39 -2.71
N SER A 163 7.90 0.98 -2.84
CA SER A 163 6.65 0.23 -3.05
C SER A 163 5.78 0.80 -4.16
N PHE A 164 5.53 2.10 -4.20
CA PHE A 164 4.72 2.72 -5.25
C PHE A 164 5.27 2.48 -6.66
N PRO A 165 6.60 2.63 -6.93
CA PRO A 165 7.13 2.34 -8.25
C PRO A 165 6.90 0.89 -8.67
N HIS A 166 7.06 -0.06 -7.74
CA HIS A 166 6.86 -1.48 -7.99
C HIS A 166 5.37 -1.78 -8.25
N ALA A 167 4.47 -1.21 -7.45
CA ALA A 167 3.03 -1.35 -7.62
C ALA A 167 2.57 -0.81 -8.98
N LEU A 168 3.05 0.37 -9.37
CA LEU A 168 2.75 0.98 -10.67
C LEU A 168 3.25 0.09 -11.83
N GLU A 169 4.48 -0.44 -11.76
CA GLU A 169 5.02 -1.28 -12.82
C GLU A 169 4.32 -2.66 -12.89
N VAL A 170 3.89 -3.22 -11.76
CA VAL A 170 3.12 -4.47 -11.73
C VAL A 170 1.70 -4.25 -12.26
N SER A 171 1.07 -3.12 -11.94
CA SER A 171 -0.27 -2.79 -12.48
C SER A 171 -0.26 -2.61 -13.99
N LYS A 172 0.78 -1.99 -14.56
CA LYS A 172 0.97 -1.88 -16.03
C LYS A 172 1.10 -3.23 -16.74
N LYS A 173 1.37 -4.32 -15.99
CA LYS A 173 1.40 -5.70 -16.51
C LYS A 173 0.07 -6.43 -16.37
N GLY A 174 -0.98 -5.71 -15.96
CA GLY A 174 -2.33 -6.23 -15.80
C GLY A 174 -2.64 -6.86 -14.45
N TYR A 175 -1.69 -6.92 -13.50
CA TYR A 175 -1.94 -7.41 -12.15
C TYR A 175 -2.42 -6.28 -11.24
N ASN A 176 -3.30 -6.58 -10.29
CA ASN A 176 -3.66 -5.64 -9.25
C ASN A 176 -2.52 -5.50 -8.24
N ALA A 177 -2.14 -4.28 -7.88
CA ALA A 177 -1.04 -4.06 -6.95
C ALA A 177 -1.45 -3.07 -5.86
N PHE A 178 -1.18 -3.44 -4.62
CA PHE A 178 -1.41 -2.61 -3.45
C PHE A 178 -0.06 -2.22 -2.84
N ALA A 179 0.10 -0.96 -2.50
CA ALA A 179 1.25 -0.50 -1.74
C ALA A 179 0.79 -0.16 -0.32
N LEU A 180 1.31 -0.88 0.66
CA LEU A 180 0.98 -0.69 2.06
C LEU A 180 1.81 0.45 2.66
N ILE A 181 1.12 1.40 3.24
CA ILE A 181 1.71 2.28 4.26
C ILE A 181 1.45 1.59 5.60
N TYR A 182 2.48 1.22 6.31
CA TYR A 182 2.38 0.54 7.59
C TYR A 182 2.92 1.43 8.71
N ARG A 183 2.44 1.22 9.92
CA ARG A 183 3.02 1.84 11.10
C ARG A 183 4.29 1.09 11.47
N PRO A 184 5.46 1.73 11.60
CA PRO A 184 6.73 1.04 11.85
C PRO A 184 6.72 0.06 13.04
N ASP A 185 6.06 0.43 14.13
CA ASP A 185 5.97 -0.41 15.34
C ASP A 185 4.93 -1.55 15.21
N TYR A 186 4.05 -1.51 14.20
CA TYR A 186 2.96 -2.47 13.97
C TYR A 186 3.00 -3.05 12.55
N ALA A 187 4.18 -3.09 11.95
CA ALA A 187 4.36 -3.39 10.53
C ALA A 187 3.78 -4.76 10.11
N TYR A 188 3.92 -5.76 10.93
CA TYR A 188 3.42 -7.11 10.65
C TYR A 188 1.91 -7.21 10.84
N GLU A 189 1.39 -6.55 11.86
CA GLU A 189 -0.05 -6.45 12.14
C GLU A 189 -0.76 -5.71 11.02
N ASP A 190 -0.20 -4.59 10.56
CA ASP A 190 -0.77 -3.81 9.47
C ASP A 190 -0.74 -4.58 8.14
N LEU A 191 0.34 -5.33 7.85
CA LEU A 191 0.38 -6.19 6.67
C LEU A 191 -0.64 -7.34 6.78
N ALA A 192 -0.79 -7.94 7.96
CA ALA A 192 -1.80 -8.98 8.19
C ALA A 192 -3.22 -8.44 8.01
N GLN A 193 -3.50 -7.25 8.55
CA GLN A 193 -4.78 -6.57 8.38
C GLN A 193 -5.04 -6.21 6.90
N ALA A 194 -4.01 -5.74 6.18
CA ALA A 194 -4.11 -5.44 4.76
C ALA A 194 -4.46 -6.68 3.93
N ILE A 195 -3.83 -7.83 4.22
CA ILE A 195 -4.16 -9.10 3.56
C ILE A 195 -5.62 -9.47 3.84
N ALA A 196 -6.05 -9.43 5.11
CA ALA A 196 -7.42 -9.75 5.50
C ALA A 196 -8.44 -8.80 4.84
N TYR A 197 -8.15 -7.49 4.82
CA TYR A 197 -8.98 -6.50 4.17
C TYR A 197 -9.19 -6.80 2.68
N ILE A 198 -8.13 -7.10 1.93
CA ILE A 198 -8.24 -7.42 0.50
C ILE A 198 -9.07 -8.70 0.30
N TYR A 199 -8.89 -9.71 1.17
CA TYR A 199 -9.68 -10.95 1.10
C TYR A 199 -11.17 -10.71 1.33
N ASP A 200 -11.53 -9.86 2.29
CA ASP A 200 -12.90 -9.55 2.63
C ASP A 200 -13.59 -8.66 1.56
N HIS A 201 -12.83 -7.81 0.87
CA HIS A 201 -13.31 -6.88 -0.15
C HIS A 201 -12.94 -7.28 -1.59
N ALA A 202 -12.55 -8.55 -1.82
CA ALA A 202 -12.00 -8.98 -3.12
C ALA A 202 -12.96 -8.77 -4.28
N GLU A 203 -14.28 -8.91 -4.07
CA GLU A 203 -15.30 -8.66 -5.10
C GLU A 203 -15.40 -7.18 -5.45
N GLU A 204 -15.43 -6.31 -4.43
CA GLU A 204 -15.46 -4.85 -4.59
C GLU A 204 -14.19 -4.34 -5.27
N LEU A 205 -13.03 -4.82 -4.83
CA LEU A 205 -11.72 -4.50 -5.39
C LEU A 205 -11.50 -5.11 -6.78
N GLN A 206 -12.37 -6.03 -7.20
CA GLN A 206 -12.26 -6.78 -8.45
C GLN A 206 -10.91 -7.52 -8.57
N VAL A 207 -10.48 -8.19 -7.51
CA VAL A 207 -9.23 -8.96 -7.48
C VAL A 207 -9.50 -10.46 -7.33
N ASP A 208 -8.65 -11.28 -7.99
CA ASP A 208 -8.58 -12.72 -7.72
C ASP A 208 -7.66 -12.93 -6.51
N LYS A 209 -8.23 -13.45 -5.42
CA LYS A 209 -7.51 -13.69 -4.16
C LYS A 209 -6.68 -14.98 -4.13
N GLU A 210 -6.86 -15.86 -5.12
CA GLU A 210 -6.04 -17.07 -5.23
C GLU A 210 -4.66 -16.72 -5.81
N GLY A 211 -3.61 -17.27 -5.23
CA GLY A 211 -2.25 -17.13 -5.78
C GLY A 211 -1.66 -15.70 -5.70
N TYR A 212 -2.04 -14.94 -4.70
CA TYR A 212 -1.45 -13.61 -4.46
C TYR A 212 0.04 -13.68 -4.11
N SER A 213 0.71 -12.53 -4.13
CA SER A 213 2.14 -12.44 -3.77
C SER A 213 2.43 -11.29 -2.80
N LEU A 214 3.47 -11.47 -1.99
CA LEU A 214 3.98 -10.47 -1.06
C LEU A 214 5.37 -10.01 -1.52
N TRP A 215 5.52 -8.70 -1.69
CA TRP A 215 6.73 -8.07 -2.19
C TRP A 215 7.29 -7.11 -1.15
N GLY A 216 8.58 -6.90 -1.17
CA GLY A 216 9.15 -5.84 -0.37
C GLY A 216 10.62 -5.59 -0.59
N GLY A 217 11.06 -4.37 -0.19
CA GLY A 217 12.45 -3.98 -0.12
C GLY A 217 12.93 -3.87 1.34
N SER A 218 14.16 -4.29 1.62
CA SER A 218 14.78 -4.11 2.94
C SER A 218 13.91 -4.63 4.12
N ALA A 219 13.42 -3.75 4.99
CA ALA A 219 12.49 -4.09 6.07
C ALA A 219 11.18 -4.68 5.53
N GLY A 220 10.63 -4.11 4.44
CA GLY A 220 9.42 -4.61 3.79
C GLY A 220 9.58 -6.03 3.22
N ALA A 221 10.79 -6.37 2.74
CA ALA A 221 11.09 -7.73 2.29
C ALA A 221 11.08 -8.74 3.46
N ARG A 222 11.51 -8.31 4.65
CA ARG A 222 11.39 -9.12 5.85
C ARG A 222 9.93 -9.36 6.22
N MET A 223 9.09 -8.31 6.19
CA MET A 223 7.64 -8.43 6.41
C MET A 223 7.02 -9.43 5.44
N ALA A 224 7.33 -9.28 4.14
CA ALA A 224 6.83 -10.18 3.10
C ALA A 224 7.25 -11.64 3.35
N ALA A 225 8.50 -11.89 3.75
CA ALA A 225 8.99 -13.23 4.05
C ALA A 225 8.31 -13.84 5.29
N GLU A 226 8.14 -13.07 6.36
CA GLU A 226 7.50 -13.57 7.58
C GLU A 226 6.02 -13.85 7.37
N LEU A 227 5.24 -12.96 6.73
CA LEU A 227 3.83 -13.19 6.46
C LEU A 227 3.58 -14.22 5.35
N GLY A 228 4.55 -14.41 4.45
CA GLY A 228 4.54 -15.46 3.45
C GLY A 228 4.83 -16.86 4.00
N ASN A 229 5.27 -16.97 5.25
CA ASN A 229 5.49 -18.26 5.91
C ASN A 229 4.17 -18.82 6.43
N ALA A 230 3.84 -20.07 6.07
CA ALA A 230 2.58 -20.72 6.43
C ALA A 230 2.35 -20.91 7.93
N SER A 231 3.40 -20.79 8.76
CA SER A 231 3.27 -20.86 10.22
C SER A 231 3.06 -19.49 10.84
N TYR A 232 3.69 -18.44 10.30
CA TYR A 232 3.62 -17.09 10.86
C TYR A 232 2.42 -16.32 10.34
N GLY A 233 2.16 -16.35 9.04
CA GLY A 233 1.05 -15.65 8.43
C GLY A 233 -0.28 -15.90 9.15
N PRO A 234 -0.78 -17.15 9.27
CA PRO A 234 -2.02 -17.43 9.96
C PRO A 234 -2.03 -17.02 11.45
N ALA A 235 -0.86 -16.98 12.11
CA ALA A 235 -0.78 -16.50 13.49
C ALA A 235 -1.04 -14.98 13.60
N TYR A 236 -0.65 -14.22 12.58
CA TYR A 236 -0.90 -12.78 12.53
C TYR A 236 -2.33 -12.44 12.12
N TYR A 237 -2.88 -13.08 11.05
CA TYR A 237 -4.23 -12.69 10.63
C TYR A 237 -5.34 -13.41 11.40
N GLY A 238 -5.07 -14.51 12.11
CA GLY A 238 -6.11 -15.29 12.78
C GLY A 238 -7.17 -15.88 11.81
N ARG A 239 -6.84 -15.98 10.51
CA ARG A 239 -7.75 -16.31 9.41
C ARG A 239 -7.24 -17.57 8.66
N PRO A 240 -7.74 -18.76 9.02
CA PRO A 240 -7.33 -20.01 8.39
C PRO A 240 -7.85 -20.18 6.95
N ASP A 241 -8.77 -19.33 6.52
CA ASP A 241 -9.32 -19.28 5.17
C ASP A 241 -8.42 -18.52 4.19
N ILE A 242 -7.43 -17.77 4.67
CA ILE A 242 -6.45 -17.10 3.83
C ILE A 242 -5.29 -18.07 3.54
N PRO A 243 -5.09 -18.48 2.27
CA PRO A 243 -4.00 -19.37 1.91
C PRO A 243 -2.64 -18.66 2.02
N GLN A 244 -1.59 -19.43 2.02
CA GLN A 244 -0.23 -18.91 1.87
C GLN A 244 -0.08 -18.16 0.54
N ALA A 245 0.71 -17.09 0.53
CA ALA A 245 1.08 -16.38 -0.69
C ALA A 245 1.76 -17.35 -1.68
N ALA A 246 1.42 -17.26 -2.97
CA ALA A 246 2.04 -18.08 -4.00
C ALA A 246 3.53 -17.78 -4.17
N ALA A 247 3.94 -16.54 -3.94
CA ALA A 247 5.33 -16.15 -4.00
C ALA A 247 5.64 -14.98 -3.04
N VAL A 248 6.89 -14.95 -2.58
CA VAL A 248 7.50 -13.85 -1.85
C VAL A 248 8.63 -13.28 -2.70
N ILE A 249 8.61 -11.96 -2.90
CA ILE A 249 9.61 -11.24 -3.69
C ILE A 249 10.39 -10.31 -2.76
N MET A 250 11.67 -10.56 -2.63
CA MET A 250 12.56 -9.89 -1.66
C MET A 250 13.65 -9.09 -2.34
N GLN A 251 13.74 -7.80 -2.05
CA GLN A 251 14.85 -6.97 -2.48
C GLN A 251 15.75 -6.59 -1.30
N TYR A 252 17.04 -6.64 -1.52
CA TYR A 252 18.11 -6.12 -0.64
C TYR A 252 17.82 -6.26 0.86
N THR A 253 17.45 -7.44 1.32
CA THR A 253 17.21 -7.70 2.74
C THR A 253 18.29 -8.60 3.36
N GLY A 254 18.61 -8.34 4.63
CA GLY A 254 19.48 -9.22 5.42
C GLY A 254 18.73 -10.35 6.16
N TYR A 255 17.43 -10.55 5.86
CA TYR A 255 16.63 -11.58 6.51
C TYR A 255 17.18 -12.98 6.18
N SER A 256 17.46 -13.77 7.21
CA SER A 256 18.19 -15.04 7.11
C SER A 256 17.38 -16.27 7.52
N ASP A 257 16.26 -16.06 8.22
CA ASP A 257 15.46 -17.18 8.71
C ASP A 257 14.82 -17.94 7.56
N ALA A 258 14.84 -19.25 7.63
CA ALA A 258 14.34 -20.14 6.60
C ALA A 258 13.72 -21.40 7.22
N SER A 259 12.59 -21.83 6.72
CA SER A 259 11.88 -23.02 7.19
C SER A 259 11.17 -23.74 6.04
N PRO A 260 10.76 -25.01 6.23
CA PRO A 260 9.96 -25.74 5.25
C PRO A 260 8.57 -25.15 4.99
N GLN A 261 8.15 -24.15 5.78
CA GLN A 261 6.85 -23.47 5.66
C GLN A 261 6.94 -22.16 4.87
N ASP A 262 8.13 -21.77 4.41
CA ASP A 262 8.28 -20.56 3.59
C ASP A 262 7.61 -20.74 2.21
N ALA A 263 7.13 -19.62 1.67
CA ALA A 263 6.62 -19.59 0.30
C ALA A 263 7.77 -19.64 -0.72
N PRO A 264 7.48 -20.02 -1.99
CA PRO A 264 8.40 -19.81 -3.10
C PRO A 264 8.97 -18.40 -3.09
N THR A 265 10.30 -18.27 -3.22
CA THR A 265 10.97 -16.99 -2.95
C THR A 265 11.87 -16.56 -4.10
N TYR A 266 11.59 -15.38 -4.67
CA TYR A 266 12.51 -14.64 -5.52
C TYR A 266 13.30 -13.65 -4.67
N ALA A 267 14.59 -13.49 -4.91
CA ALA A 267 15.37 -12.45 -4.24
C ALA A 267 16.37 -11.77 -5.17
N CYS A 268 16.58 -10.46 -4.95
CA CYS A 268 17.63 -9.72 -5.64
C CYS A 268 18.35 -8.75 -4.67
N VAL A 269 19.67 -8.58 -4.91
CA VAL A 269 20.53 -7.76 -4.05
C VAL A 269 21.78 -7.30 -4.81
N GLY A 270 22.34 -6.16 -4.40
CA GLY A 270 23.59 -5.65 -4.95
C GLY A 270 24.85 -6.19 -4.25
N THR A 271 25.96 -6.33 -4.99
CA THR A 271 27.24 -6.77 -4.38
C THR A 271 27.87 -5.72 -3.47
N ASN A 272 27.55 -4.42 -3.67
CA ASN A 272 28.04 -3.29 -2.86
C ASN A 272 27.00 -2.81 -1.84
N ASP A 273 26.00 -3.64 -1.55
CA ASP A 273 25.03 -3.37 -0.48
C ASP A 273 25.77 -3.43 0.88
N GLY A 274 25.82 -2.26 1.54
CA GLY A 274 26.48 -2.11 2.84
C GLY A 274 25.58 -2.46 4.04
N ILE A 275 24.30 -2.76 3.80
CA ILE A 275 23.27 -3.08 4.82
C ILE A 275 22.93 -4.57 4.75
N ALA A 276 22.62 -5.07 3.55
CA ALA A 276 22.21 -6.46 3.32
C ALA A 276 23.30 -7.23 2.56
N SER A 277 23.90 -8.21 3.21
CA SER A 277 24.91 -9.05 2.55
C SER A 277 24.26 -10.02 1.57
N TRP A 278 24.61 -9.94 0.27
CA TRP A 278 24.14 -10.89 -0.72
C TRP A 278 24.44 -12.36 -0.36
N ARG A 279 25.51 -12.61 0.40
CA ARG A 279 25.86 -13.97 0.88
C ARG A 279 24.86 -14.48 1.93
N THR A 280 24.25 -13.58 2.69
CA THR A 280 23.19 -13.95 3.65
C THR A 280 21.93 -14.36 2.89
N VAL A 281 21.56 -13.60 1.89
CA VAL A 281 20.42 -13.92 1.00
C VAL A 281 20.65 -15.26 0.30
N GLN A 282 21.83 -15.44 -0.28
CA GLN A 282 22.20 -16.70 -0.96
C GLN A 282 22.04 -17.91 -0.04
N ARG A 283 22.62 -17.87 1.19
CA ARG A 283 22.49 -19.00 2.12
C ARG A 283 21.05 -19.29 2.52
N ARG A 284 20.22 -18.25 2.66
CA ARG A 284 18.80 -18.43 2.92
C ARG A 284 18.13 -19.19 1.78
N LEU A 285 18.34 -18.75 0.53
CA LEU A 285 17.74 -19.40 -0.64
C LEU A 285 18.25 -20.84 -0.84
N GLU A 286 19.54 -21.09 -0.67
CA GLU A 286 20.11 -22.44 -0.69
C GLU A 286 19.46 -23.37 0.38
N THR A 287 19.10 -22.79 1.54
CA THR A 287 18.37 -23.52 2.59
C THR A 287 16.93 -23.85 2.15
N LEU A 288 16.24 -22.88 1.53
CA LEU A 288 14.88 -23.10 0.99
C LEU A 288 14.88 -24.16 -0.13
N GLU A 289 15.86 -24.12 -1.04
CA GLU A 289 16.05 -25.15 -2.05
C GLU A 289 16.25 -26.54 -1.44
N GLY A 290 17.00 -26.60 -0.31
CA GLY A 290 17.18 -27.81 0.46
C GLY A 290 15.89 -28.39 1.04
N TYR A 291 14.87 -27.56 1.25
CA TYR A 291 13.51 -27.96 1.62
C TYR A 291 12.62 -28.27 0.41
N GLY A 292 13.11 -28.09 -0.82
CA GLY A 292 12.35 -28.26 -2.04
C GLY A 292 11.45 -27.10 -2.41
N ILE A 293 11.66 -25.92 -1.80
CA ILE A 293 10.90 -24.71 -2.10
C ILE A 293 11.52 -24.03 -3.33
N PRO A 294 10.74 -23.66 -4.35
CA PRO A 294 11.23 -22.94 -5.52
C PRO A 294 11.88 -21.60 -5.14
N THR A 295 13.07 -21.34 -5.67
CA THR A 295 13.77 -20.07 -5.47
C THR A 295 14.33 -19.52 -6.78
N GLU A 296 14.52 -18.20 -6.83
CA GLU A 296 15.26 -17.51 -7.90
C GLU A 296 16.10 -16.42 -7.27
N PHE A 297 17.37 -16.30 -7.69
CA PHE A 297 18.31 -15.37 -7.07
C PHE A 297 19.10 -14.55 -8.08
N HIS A 298 19.03 -13.24 -7.94
CA HIS A 298 19.78 -12.29 -8.77
C HIS A 298 20.74 -11.44 -7.93
N VAL A 299 22.03 -11.44 -8.30
CA VAL A 299 23.05 -10.63 -7.65
C VAL A 299 23.57 -9.60 -8.64
N TYR A 300 23.34 -8.33 -8.35
CA TYR A 300 23.69 -7.23 -9.23
C TYR A 300 25.03 -6.62 -8.85
N ASN A 301 26.00 -6.75 -9.76
CA ASN A 301 27.36 -6.27 -9.49
C ASN A 301 27.41 -4.76 -9.33
N GLY A 302 28.03 -4.29 -8.26
CA GLY A 302 28.27 -2.87 -7.99
C GLY A 302 27.09 -2.12 -7.39
N LEU A 303 25.87 -2.68 -7.36
CA LEU A 303 24.73 -1.98 -6.79
C LEU A 303 24.80 -1.89 -5.26
N ARG A 304 24.33 -0.75 -4.77
CA ARG A 304 24.18 -0.44 -3.33
C ARG A 304 22.77 -0.79 -2.87
N HIS A 305 22.52 -0.61 -1.57
CA HIS A 305 21.21 -0.80 -0.96
C HIS A 305 20.16 0.13 -1.57
N GLY A 306 18.87 -0.31 -1.58
CA GLY A 306 17.76 0.54 -1.93
C GLY A 306 17.74 1.01 -3.38
N PHE A 307 18.08 0.14 -4.35
CA PHE A 307 18.13 0.52 -5.77
C PHE A 307 16.74 0.59 -6.45
N GLY A 308 15.63 0.33 -5.73
CA GLY A 308 14.27 0.42 -6.25
C GLY A 308 14.06 -0.38 -7.54
N LEU A 309 13.55 0.26 -8.59
CA LEU A 309 13.40 -0.36 -9.92
C LEU A 309 14.73 -0.62 -10.64
N GLY A 310 15.82 -0.03 -10.15
CA GLY A 310 17.13 -0.18 -10.78
C GLY A 310 17.25 0.45 -12.16
N THR A 311 16.38 1.39 -12.52
CA THR A 311 16.36 2.08 -13.82
C THR A 311 17.72 2.66 -14.16
N GLY A 312 18.23 2.40 -15.38
CA GLY A 312 19.56 2.84 -15.83
C GLY A 312 20.74 2.08 -15.20
N THR A 313 20.48 1.02 -14.45
CA THR A 313 21.52 0.19 -13.80
C THR A 313 21.53 -1.25 -14.34
N VAL A 314 22.45 -2.07 -13.82
CA VAL A 314 22.50 -3.52 -14.15
C VAL A 314 21.29 -4.31 -13.61
N ALA A 315 20.43 -3.72 -12.78
CA ALA A 315 19.21 -4.33 -12.27
C ALA A 315 17.96 -3.90 -13.07
N GLU A 316 18.11 -3.05 -14.08
CA GLU A 316 16.96 -2.65 -14.88
C GLU A 316 16.21 -3.86 -15.44
N GLY A 317 14.91 -3.87 -15.24
CA GLY A 317 14.04 -4.97 -15.69
C GLY A 317 13.87 -6.13 -14.71
N TRP A 318 14.52 -6.14 -13.55
CA TRP A 318 14.40 -7.21 -12.56
C TRP A 318 12.95 -7.53 -12.18
N ILE A 319 12.07 -6.51 -12.21
CA ILE A 319 10.64 -6.67 -11.90
C ILE A 319 9.93 -7.59 -12.90
N ASN A 320 10.42 -7.70 -14.15
CA ASN A 320 9.88 -8.65 -15.13
C ASN A 320 10.19 -10.09 -14.74
N ASP A 321 11.41 -10.35 -14.25
CA ASP A 321 11.84 -11.66 -13.80
C ASP A 321 11.04 -12.06 -12.55
N ALA A 322 10.87 -11.13 -11.60
CA ALA A 322 10.06 -11.35 -10.41
C ALA A 322 8.59 -11.66 -10.71
N VAL A 323 7.97 -10.95 -11.67
CA VAL A 323 6.60 -11.23 -12.14
C VAL A 323 6.55 -12.59 -12.84
N ALA A 324 7.54 -12.94 -13.64
CA ALA A 324 7.62 -14.26 -14.30
C ALA A 324 7.76 -15.39 -13.27
N PHE A 325 8.61 -15.19 -12.25
CA PHE A 325 8.73 -16.13 -11.13
C PHE A 325 7.38 -16.31 -10.41
N TRP A 326 6.72 -15.22 -10.00
CA TRP A 326 5.41 -15.29 -9.36
C TRP A 326 4.40 -16.04 -10.23
N LYS A 327 4.33 -15.69 -11.53
CA LYS A 327 3.44 -16.36 -12.48
C LYS A 327 3.68 -17.87 -12.58
N ALA A 328 4.90 -18.32 -12.39
CA ALA A 328 5.24 -19.75 -12.42
C ALA A 328 4.81 -20.51 -11.15
N GLN A 329 4.42 -19.80 -10.08
CA GLN A 329 3.96 -20.38 -8.81
C GLN A 329 2.43 -20.36 -8.66
N MET A 330 1.69 -19.83 -9.64
CA MET A 330 0.22 -19.76 -9.63
C MET A 330 -0.45 -21.05 -10.06
#